data_d2793fcad0264fe27c83b8f364efdc26
#
_entry.id   d2793fcad0264fe27c83b8f364efdc26
#
_cell.length_a   1.000
_cell.length_b   1.000
_cell.length_c   1.000
_cell.angle_alpha   90.00
_cell.angle_beta   90.00
_cell.angle_gamma   90.00
#
_symmetry.space_group_name_H-M   'P 1'
#
loop_
_entity.id
_entity.type
_entity.pdbx_description
1 polymer ?
#
loop_
_entity_poly.entity_id
_entity_poly.type
_entity_poly.pdbx_seq_one_letter_code
_entity_poly.pdbx_strand_id
1 'polypeptide(L)'
;MNQRSWELQNKKKESKSGQGVWGLAGSSLAILLTVAAASSAAKDAPREVETRFQITVRVYNYAGVASGTLLRAEEEGTRIFRKAGVEVVWLECSISPSPVGQASPCQTPLGAITVNLKILPPSMAARFESSREEMGFALVLARNGSAADAWVFYQRVEDAAGSQIASPSQILAYAMAHEIGHLLLGPDHHSREGIMCARWNQKSLEDVSQGQMLFTRDQAQLIRNQVQTRTEIAQESITGKHAPRQVAAIKAG
;
A
#
# COMPACT_ATOMS: atom_id res chain seq x y z
N MET A 1 26.64 15.38 31.69
CA MET A 1 26.91 16.61 30.93
C MET A 1 25.73 17.54 31.10
N ASN A 2 25.99 18.79 31.48
CA ASN A 2 25.16 19.65 32.33
C ASN A 2 24.13 20.47 31.50
N GLN A 3 22.88 20.52 31.98
CA GLN A 3 21.72 21.21 31.40
C GLN A 3 21.83 22.75 31.25
N ARG A 4 22.97 23.37 31.59
CA ARG A 4 23.16 24.80 31.57
C ARG A 4 23.72 25.40 30.25
N SER A 5 24.05 24.59 29.28
CA SER A 5 24.76 25.09 28.10
C SER A 5 23.87 25.51 26.92
N TRP A 6 22.59 25.18 26.89
CA TRP A 6 21.69 25.50 25.78
C TRP A 6 20.88 26.82 26.00
N GLU A 7 20.73 27.26 27.28
CA GLU A 7 19.99 28.50 27.59
C GLU A 7 20.72 29.78 27.19
N LEU A 8 22.02 29.77 27.02
CA LEU A 8 22.82 30.95 26.70
C LEU A 8 22.89 31.32 25.20
N GLN A 9 22.45 30.42 24.31
CA GLN A 9 22.44 30.70 22.88
C GLN A 9 21.15 31.33 22.34
N ASN A 10 20.06 31.33 23.11
CA ASN A 10 18.78 31.86 22.65
C ASN A 10 18.50 33.31 23.00
N LYS A 11 19.39 33.94 23.79
CA LYS A 11 19.22 35.34 24.26
C LYS A 11 19.86 36.42 23.39
N LYS A 12 20.45 36.06 22.24
CA LYS A 12 21.24 36.98 21.40
C LYS A 12 20.56 37.38 20.07
N LYS A 13 19.27 37.07 19.89
CA LYS A 13 18.55 37.35 18.63
C LYS A 13 17.40 38.37 18.71
N GLU A 14 17.16 38.95 19.89
CA GLU A 14 16.16 39.99 20.04
C GLU A 14 16.82 41.33 20.47
N SER A 15 17.35 42.06 19.54
CA SER A 15 17.55 43.53 19.68
C SER A 15 18.05 44.09 18.36
N LYS A 16 17.16 44.63 17.57
CA LYS A 16 17.37 45.79 16.69
C LYS A 16 16.08 46.11 15.93
N SER A 17 15.16 46.82 16.60
CA SER A 17 14.18 47.64 15.92
C SER A 17 14.64 49.10 16.15
N GLY A 18 15.03 49.77 15.09
CA GLY A 18 15.38 51.20 15.07
C GLY A 18 14.36 51.95 14.24
N GLN A 19 13.66 52.84 14.89
CA GLN A 19 12.71 53.79 14.32
C GLN A 19 13.40 54.81 13.43
N GLY A 20 12.71 55.24 12.37
CA GLY A 20 13.07 56.41 11.55
C GLY A 20 11.82 57.04 10.97
N VAL A 21 11.32 58.08 11.62
CA VAL A 21 10.22 58.98 11.18
C VAL A 21 10.84 60.12 10.41
N TRP A 22 10.22 60.57 9.32
CA TRP A 22 10.22 61.90 8.63
C TRP A 22 9.50 61.67 7.30
N GLY A 23 8.44 62.29 6.84
CA GLY A 23 7.96 63.65 7.04
C GLY A 23 7.68 64.29 5.67
N LEU A 24 6.39 64.50 5.40
CA LEU A 24 5.79 65.57 4.59
C LEU A 24 5.87 65.60 3.04
N ALA A 25 4.68 65.79 2.50
CA ALA A 25 4.24 66.73 1.46
C ALA A 25 4.00 66.16 0.03
N GLY A 26 2.73 65.98 -0.30
CA GLY A 26 2.02 66.79 -1.26
C GLY A 26 2.19 66.41 -2.74
N SER A 27 1.15 65.82 -3.32
CA SER A 27 0.53 66.31 -4.56
C SER A 27 -0.50 65.28 -5.04
N SER A 28 -1.76 65.68 -5.04
CA SER A 28 -2.87 64.93 -5.62
C SER A 28 -2.74 64.90 -7.12
N LEU A 29 -2.59 63.69 -7.67
CA LEU A 29 -2.84 63.44 -9.10
C LEU A 29 -3.84 62.30 -9.16
N ALA A 30 -5.09 62.65 -9.46
CA ALA A 30 -6.15 61.68 -9.69
C ALA A 30 -5.92 61.01 -11.05
N ILE A 31 -5.38 59.78 -10.98
CA ILE A 31 -5.35 58.88 -12.15
C ILE A 31 -6.60 58.00 -12.10
N LEU A 32 -7.55 58.27 -12.98
CA LEU A 32 -8.68 57.39 -13.27
C LEU A 32 -8.12 56.08 -13.89
N LEU A 33 -7.93 55.04 -13.07
CA LEU A 33 -7.69 53.71 -13.55
C LEU A 33 -9.04 53.07 -13.90
N THR A 34 -9.35 53.02 -15.17
CA THR A 34 -10.38 52.12 -15.70
C THR A 34 -9.90 50.67 -15.55
N VAL A 35 -10.44 50.00 -14.53
CA VAL A 35 -10.23 48.56 -14.35
C VAL A 35 -11.06 47.84 -15.43
N ALA A 36 -10.43 47.46 -16.54
CA ALA A 36 -10.98 46.51 -17.46
C ALA A 36 -11.01 45.15 -16.75
N ALA A 37 -12.20 44.72 -16.34
CA ALA A 37 -12.44 43.38 -15.84
C ALA A 37 -12.24 42.40 -17.00
N ALA A 38 -11.01 41.90 -17.15
CA ALA A 38 -10.74 40.73 -17.97
C ALA A 38 -11.34 39.53 -17.25
N SER A 39 -12.56 39.13 -17.62
CA SER A 39 -13.11 37.83 -17.24
C SER A 39 -12.25 36.76 -17.89
N SER A 40 -11.25 36.29 -17.13
CA SER A 40 -10.55 35.05 -17.45
C SER A 40 -11.53 33.91 -17.21
N ALA A 41 -12.27 33.53 -18.30
CA ALA A 41 -12.89 32.21 -18.33
C ALA A 41 -11.75 31.20 -18.24
N ALA A 42 -11.42 30.78 -17.03
CA ALA A 42 -10.62 29.59 -16.81
C ALA A 42 -11.40 28.46 -17.45
N LYS A 43 -10.98 28.05 -18.67
CA LYS A 43 -11.36 26.78 -19.23
C LYS A 43 -11.00 25.75 -18.17
N ASP A 44 -12.02 25.13 -17.57
CA ASP A 44 -11.86 23.90 -16.83
C ASP A 44 -11.23 22.88 -17.80
N ALA A 45 -9.90 22.77 -17.74
CA ALA A 45 -9.22 21.66 -18.35
C ALA A 45 -9.80 20.41 -17.71
N PRO A 46 -10.17 19.38 -18.48
CA PRO A 46 -10.64 18.14 -17.91
C PRO A 46 -9.60 17.70 -16.89
N ARG A 47 -10.01 17.63 -15.61
CA ARG A 47 -9.17 17.13 -14.53
C ARG A 47 -8.80 15.74 -14.95
N GLU A 48 -7.55 15.55 -15.36
CA GLU A 48 -6.98 14.25 -15.69
C GLU A 48 -7.31 13.35 -14.51
N VAL A 49 -8.17 12.37 -14.74
CA VAL A 49 -8.53 11.39 -13.70
C VAL A 49 -7.26 10.64 -13.48
N GLU A 50 -6.53 11.06 -12.44
CA GLU A 50 -5.31 10.41 -12.00
C GLU A 50 -5.70 8.94 -11.73
N THR A 51 -5.31 8.06 -12.65
CA THR A 51 -5.63 6.63 -12.56
C THR A 51 -4.93 6.10 -11.31
N ARG A 52 -5.65 6.07 -10.20
CA ARG A 52 -5.12 5.55 -8.94
C ARG A 52 -5.03 4.05 -9.06
N PHE A 53 -3.83 3.54 -9.06
CA PHE A 53 -3.58 2.11 -8.96
C PHE A 53 -4.01 1.64 -7.56
N GLN A 54 -5.12 0.91 -7.48
CA GLN A 54 -5.70 0.49 -6.21
C GLN A 54 -5.93 -1.02 -6.17
N ILE A 55 -5.62 -1.63 -5.02
CA ILE A 55 -5.97 -3.01 -4.71
C ILE A 55 -6.80 -3.06 -3.43
N THR A 56 -7.69 -4.04 -3.32
CA THR A 56 -8.43 -4.35 -2.09
C THR A 56 -7.87 -5.64 -1.49
N VAL A 57 -7.50 -5.61 -0.23
CA VAL A 57 -7.00 -6.76 0.51
C VAL A 57 -8.01 -7.15 1.59
N ARG A 58 -8.60 -8.34 1.46
CA ARG A 58 -9.46 -8.95 2.47
C ARG A 58 -8.60 -9.70 3.47
N VAL A 59 -8.60 -9.25 4.71
CA VAL A 59 -7.78 -9.82 5.78
C VAL A 59 -8.61 -10.75 6.64
N TYR A 60 -8.21 -12.01 6.69
CA TYR A 60 -8.79 -13.05 7.55
C TYR A 60 -7.80 -13.38 8.66
N ASN A 61 -8.06 -12.87 9.85
CA ASN A 61 -7.17 -13.01 11.01
C ASN A 61 -7.47 -14.30 11.80
N TYR A 62 -7.13 -15.47 11.24
CA TYR A 62 -7.29 -16.76 11.92
C TYR A 62 -6.35 -16.93 13.13
N ALA A 63 -5.23 -16.21 13.14
CA ALA A 63 -4.26 -16.29 14.23
C ALA A 63 -4.68 -15.51 15.49
N GLY A 64 -5.75 -14.70 15.41
CA GLY A 64 -6.15 -13.86 16.52
C GLY A 64 -5.14 -12.78 16.88
N VAL A 65 -4.43 -12.26 15.88
CA VAL A 65 -3.50 -11.13 16.06
C VAL A 65 -4.24 -9.97 16.70
N ALA A 66 -3.66 -9.39 17.74
CA ALA A 66 -4.26 -8.27 18.46
C ALA A 66 -4.53 -7.09 17.51
N SER A 67 -5.73 -6.49 17.61
CA SER A 67 -6.19 -5.43 16.69
C SER A 67 -5.19 -4.28 16.54
N GLY A 68 -4.56 -3.84 17.64
CA GLY A 68 -3.53 -2.80 17.56
C GLY A 68 -2.25 -3.23 16.82
N THR A 69 -1.90 -4.51 16.81
CA THR A 69 -0.77 -5.04 16.03
C THR A 69 -1.14 -5.13 14.55
N LEU A 70 -2.35 -5.62 14.26
CA LEU A 70 -2.86 -5.74 12.89
C LEU A 70 -3.01 -4.35 12.24
N LEU A 71 -3.64 -3.40 12.93
CA LEU A 71 -3.78 -2.03 12.43
C LEU A 71 -2.42 -1.40 12.06
N ARG A 72 -1.42 -1.51 12.94
CA ARG A 72 -0.07 -1.01 12.63
C ARG A 72 0.59 -1.73 11.47
N ALA A 73 0.30 -3.02 11.30
CA ALA A 73 0.80 -3.78 10.15
C ALA A 73 0.14 -3.32 8.84
N GLU A 74 -1.15 -3.05 8.84
CA GLU A 74 -1.88 -2.51 7.69
C GLU A 74 -1.44 -1.09 7.33
N GLU A 75 -1.20 -0.22 8.32
CA GLU A 75 -0.64 1.13 8.12
C GLU A 75 0.75 1.06 7.45
N GLU A 76 1.62 0.20 7.94
CA GLU A 76 2.95 0.01 7.36
C GLU A 76 2.87 -0.64 5.97
N GLY A 77 2.00 -1.63 5.78
CA GLY A 77 1.70 -2.21 4.46
C GLY A 77 1.22 -1.14 3.46
N THR A 78 0.33 -0.25 3.90
CA THR A 78 -0.11 0.91 3.09
C THR A 78 1.07 1.79 2.69
N ARG A 79 2.00 2.06 3.62
CA ARG A 79 3.21 2.83 3.33
C ARG A 79 4.09 2.15 2.27
N ILE A 80 4.28 0.84 2.39
CA ILE A 80 5.09 0.03 1.46
C ILE A 80 4.51 0.10 0.04
N PHE A 81 3.21 -0.18 -0.13
CA PHE A 81 2.55 -0.15 -1.44
C PHE A 81 2.45 1.26 -2.02
N ARG A 82 2.24 2.28 -1.19
CA ARG A 82 2.27 3.68 -1.64
C ARG A 82 3.64 4.06 -2.21
N LYS A 83 4.74 3.56 -1.64
CA LYS A 83 6.09 3.72 -2.21
C LYS A 83 6.26 3.03 -3.57
N ALA A 84 5.50 1.98 -3.82
CA ALA A 84 5.42 1.34 -5.14
C ALA A 84 4.42 2.04 -6.10
N GLY A 85 3.70 3.08 -5.65
CA GLY A 85 2.72 3.81 -6.42
C GLY A 85 1.35 3.14 -6.48
N VAL A 86 1.01 2.31 -5.48
CA VAL A 86 -0.27 1.59 -5.39
C VAL A 86 -0.96 1.95 -4.06
N GLU A 87 -2.26 2.22 -4.12
CA GLU A 87 -3.11 2.38 -2.94
C GLU A 87 -3.67 1.02 -2.51
N VAL A 88 -3.74 0.79 -1.20
CA VAL A 88 -4.32 -0.42 -0.63
C VAL A 88 -5.52 -0.06 0.23
N VAL A 89 -6.63 -0.75 0.00
CA VAL A 89 -7.80 -0.74 0.87
C VAL A 89 -7.81 -2.05 1.65
N TRP A 90 -7.62 -1.98 2.95
CA TRP A 90 -7.70 -3.11 3.86
C TRP A 90 -9.15 -3.33 4.29
N LEU A 91 -9.60 -4.58 4.28
CA LEU A 91 -10.92 -4.97 4.68
C LEU A 91 -10.82 -6.17 5.63
N GLU A 92 -10.95 -5.91 6.93
CA GLU A 92 -10.98 -6.97 7.93
C GLU A 92 -12.26 -7.80 7.78
N CYS A 93 -12.08 -9.10 7.56
CA CYS A 93 -13.15 -10.04 7.28
C CYS A 93 -13.39 -10.96 8.47
N SER A 94 -14.66 -11.09 8.87
CA SER A 94 -15.04 -12.06 9.90
C SER A 94 -14.74 -13.49 9.43
N ILE A 95 -14.13 -14.27 10.32
CA ILE A 95 -13.91 -15.71 10.11
C ILE A 95 -15.15 -16.54 10.46
N SER A 96 -16.13 -15.92 11.12
CA SER A 96 -17.43 -16.54 11.44
C SER A 96 -18.41 -16.35 10.28
N PRO A 97 -19.31 -17.32 10.04
CA PRO A 97 -20.35 -17.14 9.03
C PRO A 97 -21.20 -15.91 9.34
N SER A 98 -21.48 -15.09 8.34
CA SER A 98 -22.42 -13.97 8.49
C SER A 98 -23.83 -14.52 8.74
N PRO A 99 -24.63 -13.83 9.56
CA PRO A 99 -26.05 -14.19 9.74
C PRO A 99 -26.75 -14.27 8.37
N VAL A 100 -27.67 -15.23 8.24
CA VAL A 100 -28.44 -15.43 7.00
C VAL A 100 -29.16 -14.13 6.63
N GLY A 101 -28.91 -13.62 5.41
CA GLY A 101 -29.56 -12.41 4.88
C GLY A 101 -28.77 -11.11 5.05
N GLN A 102 -27.61 -11.12 5.71
CA GLN A 102 -26.70 -9.95 5.72
C GLN A 102 -25.58 -10.13 4.71
N ALA A 103 -25.56 -9.26 3.70
CA ALA A 103 -24.44 -9.21 2.77
C ALA A 103 -23.17 -8.71 3.49
N SER A 104 -22.16 -9.58 3.62
CA SER A 104 -20.86 -9.16 4.15
C SER A 104 -20.09 -8.41 3.07
N PRO A 105 -19.49 -7.26 3.37
CA PRO A 105 -18.56 -6.59 2.44
C PRO A 105 -17.47 -7.52 1.91
N CYS A 106 -17.11 -8.54 2.70
CA CYS A 106 -16.12 -9.54 2.34
C CYS A 106 -16.58 -10.56 1.30
N GLN A 107 -17.87 -10.60 0.98
CA GLN A 107 -18.45 -11.49 -0.04
C GLN A 107 -18.71 -10.77 -1.36
N THR A 108 -18.73 -9.45 -1.35
CA THR A 108 -19.01 -8.64 -2.55
C THR A 108 -17.72 -8.35 -3.29
N PRO A 109 -17.64 -8.50 -4.63
CA PRO A 109 -16.47 -8.04 -5.39
C PRO A 109 -16.27 -6.54 -5.17
N LEU A 110 -15.11 -6.15 -4.62
CA LEU A 110 -14.75 -4.77 -4.34
C LEU A 110 -13.58 -4.36 -5.22
N GLY A 111 -13.87 -3.57 -6.25
CA GLY A 111 -12.84 -3.08 -7.16
C GLY A 111 -12.32 -4.14 -8.15
N ALA A 112 -11.44 -3.72 -9.04
CA ALA A 112 -10.92 -4.54 -10.13
C ALA A 112 -9.95 -5.63 -9.64
N ILE A 113 -9.26 -5.38 -8.53
CA ILE A 113 -8.31 -6.32 -7.95
C ILE A 113 -8.62 -6.51 -6.48
N THR A 114 -9.08 -7.70 -6.16
CA THR A 114 -9.31 -8.13 -4.78
C THR A 114 -8.45 -9.35 -4.51
N VAL A 115 -7.66 -9.30 -3.43
CA VAL A 115 -6.84 -10.42 -2.96
C VAL A 115 -7.28 -10.81 -1.54
N ASN A 116 -7.19 -12.09 -1.21
CA ASN A 116 -7.46 -12.56 0.13
C ASN A 116 -6.13 -12.81 0.84
N LEU A 117 -5.99 -12.25 2.03
CA LEU A 117 -4.85 -12.46 2.91
C LEU A 117 -5.32 -13.18 4.17
N LYS A 118 -4.71 -14.32 4.47
CA LYS A 118 -5.05 -15.17 5.61
C LYS A 118 -3.87 -15.23 6.57
N ILE A 119 -4.05 -14.75 7.79
CA ILE A 119 -3.02 -14.83 8.84
C ILE A 119 -3.32 -16.08 9.66
N LEU A 120 -2.41 -17.06 9.61
CA LEU A 120 -2.65 -18.41 10.11
C LEU A 120 -1.97 -18.66 11.46
N PRO A 121 -2.69 -19.32 12.40
CA PRO A 121 -2.08 -19.88 13.61
C PRO A 121 -1.25 -21.14 13.28
N PRO A 122 -0.39 -21.60 14.21
CA PRO A 122 0.45 -22.79 14.02
C PRO A 122 -0.34 -24.04 13.62
N SER A 123 -1.52 -24.25 14.19
CA SER A 123 -2.38 -25.41 13.91
C SER A 123 -2.89 -25.49 12.47
N MET A 124 -3.05 -24.34 11.82
CA MET A 124 -3.42 -24.26 10.40
C MET A 124 -2.18 -24.27 9.51
N ALA A 125 -1.11 -23.58 9.91
CA ALA A 125 0.15 -23.54 9.18
C ALA A 125 0.80 -24.94 9.03
N ALA A 126 0.66 -25.81 10.01
CA ALA A 126 1.18 -27.18 9.98
C ALA A 126 0.63 -28.06 8.84
N ARG A 127 -0.44 -27.64 8.17
CA ARG A 127 -1.03 -28.36 7.01
C ARG A 127 -0.31 -28.07 5.70
N PHE A 128 0.58 -27.09 5.69
CA PHE A 128 1.33 -26.68 4.51
C PHE A 128 2.77 -27.20 4.61
N GLU A 129 3.22 -27.88 3.56
CA GLU A 129 4.61 -28.28 3.42
C GLU A 129 5.45 -27.08 3.00
N SER A 130 5.77 -26.22 3.94
CA SER A 130 6.62 -25.04 3.70
C SER A 130 7.89 -25.12 4.49
N SER A 131 8.98 -24.54 3.97
CA SER A 131 10.24 -24.46 4.71
C SER A 131 10.05 -23.64 6.01
N ARG A 132 10.88 -23.87 7.02
CA ARG A 132 10.83 -23.11 8.27
C ARG A 132 11.22 -21.64 8.08
N GLU A 133 11.85 -21.30 6.98
CA GLU A 133 12.36 -19.97 6.68
C GLU A 133 11.33 -19.08 5.96
N GLU A 134 10.27 -19.68 5.39
CA GLU A 134 9.24 -18.94 4.67
C GLU A 134 8.25 -18.29 5.63
N MET A 135 8.00 -16.99 5.50
CA MET A 135 7.03 -16.26 6.32
C MET A 135 5.58 -16.55 5.92
N GLY A 136 5.37 -17.04 4.69
CA GLY A 136 4.05 -17.32 4.14
C GLY A 136 4.16 -17.99 2.77
N PHE A 137 3.09 -17.92 2.01
CA PHE A 137 3.06 -18.29 0.59
C PHE A 137 1.86 -17.64 -0.11
N ALA A 138 1.89 -17.60 -1.43
CA ALA A 138 0.85 -17.02 -2.27
C ALA A 138 0.48 -17.97 -3.40
N LEU A 139 -0.81 -18.00 -3.76
CA LEU A 139 -1.34 -18.83 -4.82
C LEU A 139 -2.37 -18.09 -5.67
N VAL A 140 -2.18 -18.12 -6.98
CA VAL A 140 -3.15 -17.63 -7.95
C VAL A 140 -3.90 -18.83 -8.52
N LEU A 141 -5.16 -19.02 -8.11
CA LEU A 141 -5.95 -20.22 -8.44
C LEU A 141 -6.61 -20.18 -9.82
N ALA A 142 -6.71 -19.00 -10.44
CA ALA A 142 -7.37 -18.86 -11.73
C ALA A 142 -6.51 -18.11 -12.74
N ARG A 143 -6.53 -18.53 -14.00
CA ARG A 143 -5.79 -17.89 -15.09
C ARG A 143 -6.15 -16.42 -15.31
N ASN A 144 -7.36 -16.01 -14.96
CA ASN A 144 -7.83 -14.63 -15.01
C ASN A 144 -7.50 -13.83 -13.74
N GLY A 145 -6.78 -14.42 -12.76
CA GLY A 145 -6.41 -13.77 -11.51
C GLY A 145 -7.59 -13.49 -10.55
N SER A 146 -8.77 -14.06 -10.81
CA SER A 146 -9.98 -13.80 -10.03
C SER A 146 -9.98 -14.43 -8.63
N ALA A 147 -9.11 -15.39 -8.36
CA ALA A 147 -8.91 -15.99 -7.05
C ALA A 147 -7.42 -15.95 -6.71
N ALA A 148 -7.05 -15.00 -5.91
CA ALA A 148 -5.68 -14.76 -5.47
C ALA A 148 -5.65 -14.79 -3.94
N ASP A 149 -5.04 -15.81 -3.38
CA ASP A 149 -4.92 -16.04 -1.95
C ASP A 149 -3.46 -15.94 -1.51
N ALA A 150 -3.22 -15.24 -0.42
CA ALA A 150 -1.95 -15.16 0.28
C ALA A 150 -2.12 -15.63 1.73
N TRP A 151 -1.11 -16.28 2.27
CA TRP A 151 -1.09 -16.78 3.63
C TRP A 151 0.16 -16.30 4.34
N VAL A 152 0.03 -15.84 5.59
CA VAL A 152 1.13 -15.48 6.47
C VAL A 152 1.09 -16.38 7.71
N PHE A 153 2.21 -16.96 8.06
CA PHE A 153 2.37 -17.82 9.24
C PHE A 153 2.76 -16.97 10.46
N TYR A 154 1.78 -16.66 11.32
CA TYR A 154 1.98 -15.70 12.38
C TYR A 154 3.03 -16.13 13.42
N GLN A 155 3.14 -17.44 13.70
CA GLN A 155 4.21 -17.94 14.61
C GLN A 155 5.61 -17.54 14.12
N ARG A 156 5.85 -17.56 12.82
CA ARG A 156 7.16 -17.16 12.26
C ARG A 156 7.42 -15.67 12.38
N VAL A 157 6.36 -14.86 12.33
CA VAL A 157 6.43 -13.43 12.63
C VAL A 157 6.84 -13.21 14.08
N GLU A 158 6.25 -13.97 15.02
CA GLU A 158 6.59 -13.90 16.45
C GLU A 158 8.01 -14.40 16.73
N ASP A 159 8.40 -15.50 16.10
CA ASP A 159 9.76 -16.06 16.22
C ASP A 159 10.83 -15.05 15.74
N ALA A 160 10.59 -14.40 14.59
CA ALA A 160 11.49 -13.38 14.07
C ALA A 160 11.52 -12.12 14.95
N ALA A 161 10.38 -11.73 15.53
CA ALA A 161 10.29 -10.62 16.48
C ALA A 161 11.01 -10.91 17.80
N GLY A 162 11.23 -12.18 18.14
CA GLY A 162 12.03 -12.60 19.30
C GLY A 162 13.47 -12.07 19.28
N SER A 163 14.01 -11.72 18.12
CA SER A 163 15.29 -11.03 17.97
C SER A 163 15.30 -9.60 18.52
N GLN A 164 14.14 -8.99 18.78
CA GLN A 164 13.94 -7.60 19.22
C GLN A 164 14.50 -6.52 18.27
N ILE A 165 14.84 -6.88 17.03
CA ILE A 165 15.31 -5.93 15.99
C ILE A 165 14.13 -5.16 15.39
N ALA A 166 13.04 -5.87 15.08
CA ALA A 166 11.82 -5.28 14.54
C ALA A 166 10.61 -5.76 15.35
N SER A 167 9.57 -4.94 15.41
CA SER A 167 8.35 -5.28 16.12
C SER A 167 7.50 -6.31 15.35
N PRO A 168 6.64 -7.10 16.04
CA PRO A 168 5.73 -8.03 15.36
C PRO A 168 4.86 -7.37 14.29
N SER A 169 4.41 -6.13 14.51
CA SER A 169 3.61 -5.40 13.52
C SER A 169 4.40 -5.03 12.28
N GLN A 170 5.67 -4.64 12.43
CA GLN A 170 6.54 -4.39 11.28
C GLN A 170 6.79 -5.67 10.49
N ILE A 171 7.24 -6.73 11.15
CA ILE A 171 7.52 -8.02 10.48
C ILE A 171 6.26 -8.54 9.78
N LEU A 172 5.10 -8.46 10.43
CA LEU A 172 3.82 -8.85 9.82
C LEU A 172 3.53 -8.03 8.56
N ALA A 173 3.69 -6.71 8.60
CA ALA A 173 3.47 -5.84 7.45
C ALA A 173 4.30 -6.24 6.23
N TYR A 174 5.58 -6.53 6.45
CA TYR A 174 6.49 -6.92 5.40
C TYR A 174 6.21 -8.33 4.87
N ALA A 175 5.84 -9.27 5.74
CA ALA A 175 5.40 -10.59 5.31
C ALA A 175 4.11 -10.50 4.47
N MET A 176 3.12 -9.71 4.92
CA MET A 176 1.90 -9.45 4.15
C MET A 176 2.22 -8.85 2.77
N ALA A 177 3.07 -7.83 2.71
CA ALA A 177 3.43 -7.17 1.46
C ALA A 177 4.25 -8.08 0.53
N HIS A 178 5.10 -8.97 1.05
CA HIS A 178 5.82 -9.98 0.29
C HIS A 178 4.85 -10.96 -0.39
N GLU A 179 3.93 -11.52 0.36
CA GLU A 179 2.97 -12.51 -0.18
C GLU A 179 1.98 -11.86 -1.17
N ILE A 180 1.52 -10.65 -0.90
CA ILE A 180 0.72 -9.88 -1.86
C ILE A 180 1.57 -9.54 -3.10
N GLY A 181 2.86 -9.27 -2.91
CA GLY A 181 3.83 -9.06 -3.99
C GLY A 181 3.84 -10.23 -4.97
N HIS A 182 3.86 -11.48 -4.49
CA HIS A 182 3.76 -12.67 -5.34
C HIS A 182 2.45 -12.76 -6.13
N LEU A 183 1.33 -12.29 -5.57
CA LEU A 183 0.05 -12.26 -6.29
C LEU A 183 0.04 -11.22 -7.43
N LEU A 184 0.86 -10.18 -7.32
CA LEU A 184 0.94 -9.10 -8.30
C LEU A 184 2.06 -9.32 -9.32
N LEU A 185 3.18 -9.90 -8.91
CA LEU A 185 4.36 -10.11 -9.75
C LEU A 185 4.42 -11.53 -10.36
N GLY A 186 3.90 -12.53 -9.64
CA GLY A 186 4.03 -13.95 -9.95
C GLY A 186 4.99 -14.68 -9.00
N PRO A 187 4.98 -16.02 -9.00
CA PRO A 187 5.69 -16.84 -8.02
C PRO A 187 7.21 -16.72 -8.09
N ASP A 188 7.78 -16.52 -9.28
CA ASP A 188 9.24 -16.58 -9.52
C ASP A 188 9.92 -15.19 -9.41
N HIS A 189 9.30 -14.23 -8.72
CA HIS A 189 9.80 -12.85 -8.63
C HIS A 189 10.59 -12.56 -7.35
N HIS A 190 11.32 -13.55 -6.82
CA HIS A 190 12.26 -13.29 -5.75
C HIS A 190 13.43 -12.43 -6.23
N SER A 191 13.99 -11.63 -5.33
CA SER A 191 15.14 -10.76 -5.56
C SER A 191 16.22 -10.95 -4.49
N ARG A 192 17.41 -10.44 -4.74
CA ARG A 192 18.52 -10.49 -3.77
C ARG A 192 18.36 -9.46 -2.67
N GLU A 193 17.59 -8.42 -2.90
CA GLU A 193 17.37 -7.29 -2.00
C GLU A 193 15.92 -6.84 -2.04
N GLY A 194 15.53 -6.04 -1.05
CA GLY A 194 14.18 -5.51 -0.93
C GLY A 194 13.17 -6.54 -0.45
N ILE A 195 11.91 -6.17 -0.53
CA ILE A 195 10.81 -6.93 0.11
C ILE A 195 10.61 -8.32 -0.49
N MET A 196 10.91 -8.51 -1.77
CA MET A 196 10.83 -9.82 -2.44
C MET A 196 12.08 -10.68 -2.22
N CYS A 197 12.90 -10.43 -1.20
CA CYS A 197 13.98 -11.31 -0.82
C CYS A 197 13.42 -12.63 -0.28
N ALA A 198 13.86 -13.76 -0.85
CA ALA A 198 13.33 -15.08 -0.49
C ALA A 198 13.64 -15.51 0.95
N ARG A 199 14.75 -15.02 1.51
CA ARG A 199 15.22 -15.36 2.86
C ARG A 199 15.56 -14.12 3.64
N TRP A 200 14.98 -14.00 4.81
CA TRP A 200 15.23 -12.89 5.71
C TRP A 200 16.30 -13.29 6.72
N ASN A 201 17.28 -12.43 6.87
CA ASN A 201 18.35 -12.54 7.84
C ASN A 201 18.34 -11.32 8.77
N GLN A 202 19.32 -11.20 9.65
CA GLN A 202 19.44 -10.07 10.57
C GLN A 202 19.42 -8.72 9.82
N LYS A 203 20.14 -8.60 8.71
CA LYS A 203 20.15 -7.37 7.90
C LYS A 203 18.76 -7.04 7.35
N SER A 204 18.00 -8.05 6.92
CA SER A 204 16.62 -7.87 6.49
C SER A 204 15.74 -7.32 7.62
N LEU A 205 15.88 -7.83 8.84
CA LEU A 205 15.15 -7.34 10.00
C LEU A 205 15.54 -5.90 10.38
N GLU A 206 16.81 -5.53 10.24
CA GLU A 206 17.28 -4.15 10.40
C GLU A 206 16.63 -3.23 9.36
N ASP A 207 16.59 -3.63 8.09
CA ASP A 207 15.93 -2.88 7.03
C ASP A 207 14.42 -2.76 7.26
N VAL A 208 13.77 -3.81 7.77
CA VAL A 208 12.37 -3.81 8.23
C VAL A 208 12.18 -2.77 9.34
N SER A 209 13.02 -2.79 10.37
CA SER A 209 12.89 -1.88 11.52
C SER A 209 13.06 -0.42 11.13
N GLN A 210 13.84 -0.14 10.09
CA GLN A 210 14.11 1.20 9.55
C GLN A 210 13.15 1.61 8.43
N GLY A 211 12.22 0.74 8.03
CA GLY A 211 11.29 1.02 6.95
C GLY A 211 11.93 1.04 5.54
N GLN A 212 13.08 0.41 5.36
CA GLN A 212 13.90 0.47 4.14
C GLN A 212 13.71 -0.71 3.19
N MET A 213 13.15 -1.82 3.66
CA MET A 213 12.93 -3.01 2.87
C MET A 213 11.71 -2.84 1.94
N LEU A 214 11.90 -2.23 0.77
CA LEU A 214 10.85 -1.87 -0.17
C LEU A 214 10.91 -2.72 -1.45
N PHE A 215 9.87 -2.66 -2.27
CA PHE A 215 9.93 -3.16 -3.64
C PHE A 215 11.00 -2.41 -4.43
N THR A 216 11.77 -3.12 -5.26
CA THR A 216 12.68 -2.47 -6.19
C THR A 216 11.93 -1.61 -7.21
N ARG A 217 12.62 -0.72 -7.92
CA ARG A 217 11.98 0.13 -8.95
C ARG A 217 11.30 -0.70 -10.03
N ASP A 218 11.95 -1.78 -10.47
CA ASP A 218 11.41 -2.66 -11.52
C ASP A 218 10.18 -3.43 -11.00
N GLN A 219 10.22 -3.95 -9.78
CA GLN A 219 9.08 -4.59 -9.13
C GLN A 219 7.90 -3.61 -8.97
N ALA A 220 8.17 -2.40 -8.51
CA ALA A 220 7.14 -1.36 -8.38
C ALA A 220 6.50 -1.00 -9.74
N GLN A 221 7.29 -0.93 -10.81
CA GLN A 221 6.77 -0.71 -12.16
C GLN A 221 5.91 -1.88 -12.64
N LEU A 222 6.38 -3.12 -12.46
CA LEU A 222 5.62 -4.32 -12.82
C LEU A 222 4.30 -4.41 -12.04
N ILE A 223 4.31 -4.11 -10.74
CA ILE A 223 3.11 -4.07 -9.90
C ILE A 223 2.10 -3.07 -10.47
N ARG A 224 2.50 -1.84 -10.79
CA ARG A 224 1.60 -0.84 -11.39
C ARG A 224 1.01 -1.31 -12.71
N ASN A 225 1.84 -1.86 -13.58
CA ASN A 225 1.39 -2.37 -14.89
C ASN A 225 0.36 -3.50 -14.71
N GLN A 226 0.59 -4.42 -13.75
CA GLN A 226 -0.35 -5.50 -13.45
C GLN A 226 -1.67 -4.98 -12.88
N VAL A 227 -1.61 -4.00 -11.99
CA VAL A 227 -2.81 -3.35 -11.43
C VAL A 227 -3.60 -2.67 -12.54
N GLN A 228 -2.94 -1.93 -13.41
CA GLN A 228 -3.58 -1.28 -14.55
C GLN A 228 -4.27 -2.29 -15.47
N THR A 229 -3.52 -3.29 -15.94
CA THR A 229 -4.05 -4.31 -16.88
C THR A 229 -5.28 -5.03 -16.32
N ARG A 230 -5.23 -5.43 -15.03
CA ARG A 230 -6.38 -6.11 -14.38
C ARG A 230 -7.58 -5.18 -14.23
N THR A 231 -7.33 -3.88 -13.97
CA THR A 231 -8.40 -2.87 -13.89
C THR A 231 -9.08 -2.68 -15.24
N GLU A 232 -8.31 -2.59 -16.31
CA GLU A 232 -8.83 -2.47 -17.68
C GLU A 232 -9.68 -3.69 -18.06
N ILE A 233 -9.20 -4.91 -17.82
CA ILE A 233 -9.94 -6.16 -18.09
C ILE A 233 -11.25 -6.19 -17.30
N ALA A 234 -11.25 -5.79 -16.04
CA ALA A 234 -12.45 -5.76 -15.22
C ALA A 234 -13.48 -4.74 -15.74
N GLN A 235 -13.03 -3.56 -16.18
CA GLN A 235 -13.88 -2.53 -16.77
C GLN A 235 -14.48 -2.98 -18.12
N GLU A 236 -13.70 -3.62 -18.98
CA GLU A 236 -14.17 -4.18 -20.24
C GLU A 236 -15.25 -5.25 -20.03
N SER A 237 -15.06 -6.12 -19.02
CA SER A 237 -16.03 -7.15 -18.66
C SER A 237 -17.37 -6.56 -18.19
N ILE A 238 -17.36 -5.43 -17.50
CA ILE A 238 -18.56 -4.74 -17.03
C ILE A 238 -19.27 -4.03 -18.20
N THR A 239 -18.50 -3.44 -19.14
CA THR A 239 -19.05 -2.67 -20.26
C THR A 239 -19.50 -3.54 -21.43
N GLY A 240 -19.32 -4.85 -21.37
CA GLY A 240 -19.73 -5.81 -22.42
C GLY A 240 -18.95 -5.69 -23.73
N LYS A 241 -17.82 -5.00 -23.74
CA LYS A 241 -16.99 -4.81 -24.95
C LYS A 241 -16.21 -6.05 -25.40
N HIS A 242 -16.10 -7.07 -24.56
CA HIS A 242 -15.52 -8.35 -24.92
C HIS A 242 -16.62 -9.41 -25.03
N ALA A 243 -17.20 -9.60 -26.21
CA ALA A 243 -17.84 -10.87 -26.55
C ALA A 243 -16.75 -11.95 -26.53
N PRO A 244 -16.97 -13.15 -25.91
CA PRO A 244 -15.97 -14.20 -25.91
C PRO A 244 -15.68 -14.56 -27.37
N ARG A 245 -14.42 -14.45 -27.80
CA ARG A 245 -13.97 -14.99 -29.07
C ARG A 245 -14.31 -16.48 -29.05
N GLN A 246 -15.32 -16.87 -29.79
CA GLN A 246 -15.62 -18.26 -30.05
C GLN A 246 -14.36 -18.90 -30.64
N VAL A 247 -13.76 -19.82 -29.88
CA VAL A 247 -12.71 -20.69 -30.37
C VAL A 247 -13.38 -21.55 -31.43
N ALA A 248 -13.13 -21.24 -32.71
CA ALA A 248 -13.58 -22.08 -33.82
C ALA A 248 -13.07 -23.47 -33.59
N ALA A 249 -13.97 -24.42 -33.43
CA ALA A 249 -13.67 -25.85 -33.38
C ALA A 249 -13.02 -26.23 -34.70
N ILE A 250 -11.72 -26.52 -34.65
CA ILE A 250 -11.01 -27.14 -35.76
C ILE A 250 -11.57 -28.59 -35.86
N LYS A 251 -12.44 -28.83 -36.84
CA LYS A 251 -12.83 -30.15 -37.24
C LYS A 251 -11.57 -30.85 -37.79
N ALA A 252 -11.10 -31.87 -37.05
CA ALA A 252 -10.17 -32.83 -37.60
C ALA A 252 -10.93 -33.67 -38.64
N GLY A 253 -10.49 -33.61 -39.89
CA GLY A 253 -10.81 -34.55 -40.93
C GLY A 253 -9.77 -35.68 -40.97
#